data_4ea68a65d1892d1e3cd56323d2c16933
#
_entry.id   4ea68a65d1892d1e3cd56323d2c16933
#
_cell.length_a   1.000
_cell.length_b   1.000
_cell.length_c   1.000
_cell.angle_alpha   90.00
_cell.angle_beta   90.00
_cell.angle_gamma   90.00
#
_symmetry.space_group_name_H-M   'P 1'
#
loop_
_entity.id
_entity.type
_entity.pdbx_description
1 polymer ?
#
loop_
_entity_poly.entity_id
_entity_poly.type
_entity_poly.pdbx_seq_one_letter_code
_entity_poly.pdbx_strand_id
1 'polypeptide(L)'
;MGKQEDFVLRALEERDVRFVRLWFTDVLGFLKSVAVAPAELEGAFAEGIGFDGSAIEGFARVTEADMLAYPDPATFQILPWRGETPATARMFCDIAMPDGSPSYADPRHVLKRTLQRAADRGFSFYTHPEIEFYLFEGRAESGQAPVPVDHSGYFDHTAQGMGADFRREVITVLESMGISVEFSHHEGGPGQQEIDLRYADALTTADNIMTFRAVVREVALSQGIWASFMPKPFTEHPGSGMHTHVSLFEGDRNAFFEAGAEYQLSKVGRHFIAGVLTHAAEITAITNQWVNSYKRLIGGGEAPSYICWGHNNRSAMVRVPMYKPNKGQSTRIELRTIDAACNPYLAYAVILAAGLKGLDEEYELPREAEDDVWTLTSRERKALGLEELPKNLNEAIQVAERSELLADTLGEHVYDFFLRNKRAEWEEYRGQVSAFERDRMLPVL
;
A
#
# COMPACT_ATOMS: atom_id res chain seq x y z
N MET A 1 -12.94 30.56 6.66
CA MET A 1 -12.12 29.94 5.62
C MET A 1 -10.65 29.96 6.04
N GLY A 2 -9.94 28.84 5.92
CA GLY A 2 -8.53 28.73 6.31
C GLY A 2 -7.59 29.25 5.21
N LYS A 3 -6.31 29.55 5.56
CA LYS A 3 -5.32 30.04 4.58
C LYS A 3 -5.09 29.09 3.40
N GLN A 4 -5.21 27.78 3.61
CA GLN A 4 -5.04 26.77 2.56
C GLN A 4 -6.24 26.74 1.62
N GLU A 5 -7.47 26.87 2.13
CA GLU A 5 -8.69 26.97 1.32
C GLU A 5 -8.64 28.22 0.43
N ASP A 6 -8.26 29.38 0.98
CA ASP A 6 -8.06 30.62 0.21
C ASP A 6 -6.99 30.46 -0.89
N PHE A 7 -5.94 29.71 -0.62
CA PHE A 7 -4.91 29.40 -1.63
C PHE A 7 -5.49 28.55 -2.75
N VAL A 8 -6.24 27.50 -2.43
CA VAL A 8 -6.87 26.61 -3.43
C VAL A 8 -7.81 27.39 -4.33
N LEU A 9 -8.72 28.22 -3.77
CA LEU A 9 -9.67 28.99 -4.55
C LEU A 9 -8.97 29.94 -5.53
N ARG A 10 -7.91 30.63 -5.09
CA ARG A 10 -7.10 31.49 -5.98
C ARG A 10 -6.39 30.67 -7.07
N ALA A 11 -5.79 29.52 -6.72
CA ALA A 11 -5.10 28.68 -7.68
C ALA A 11 -6.04 28.15 -8.79
N LEU A 12 -7.31 27.88 -8.46
CA LEU A 12 -8.31 27.48 -9.45
C LEU A 12 -8.59 28.58 -10.48
N GLU A 13 -8.70 29.83 -10.05
CA GLU A 13 -8.89 30.98 -10.93
C GLU A 13 -7.66 31.24 -11.80
N GLU A 14 -6.47 31.31 -11.18
CA GLU A 14 -5.20 31.59 -11.85
C GLU A 14 -4.82 30.52 -12.91
N ARG A 15 -5.23 29.26 -12.70
CA ARG A 15 -4.94 28.13 -13.57
C ARG A 15 -6.08 27.73 -14.51
N ASP A 16 -7.15 28.50 -14.58
CA ASP A 16 -8.38 28.23 -15.37
C ASP A 16 -8.88 26.78 -15.15
N VAL A 17 -8.90 26.35 -13.90
CA VAL A 17 -9.43 25.01 -13.54
C VAL A 17 -10.95 25.01 -13.72
N ARG A 18 -11.47 24.04 -14.44
CA ARG A 18 -12.91 23.91 -14.69
C ARG A 18 -13.54 22.70 -14.00
N PHE A 19 -12.74 21.72 -13.60
CA PHE A 19 -13.19 20.53 -12.92
C PHE A 19 -12.32 20.24 -11.72
N VAL A 20 -12.92 19.98 -10.57
CA VAL A 20 -12.21 19.52 -9.38
C VAL A 20 -12.70 18.12 -9.04
N ARG A 21 -11.77 17.17 -9.05
CA ARG A 21 -12.05 15.79 -8.66
C ARG A 21 -11.81 15.64 -7.18
N LEU A 22 -12.84 15.22 -6.47
CA LEU A 22 -12.78 14.85 -5.06
C LEU A 22 -12.50 13.35 -4.99
N TRP A 23 -11.31 13.01 -4.50
CA TRP A 23 -10.82 11.63 -4.44
C TRP A 23 -10.96 11.05 -3.04
N PHE A 24 -11.42 9.83 -2.97
CA PHE A 24 -11.47 9.01 -1.75
C PHE A 24 -11.33 7.54 -2.12
N THR A 25 -11.21 6.65 -1.14
CA THR A 25 -11.05 5.22 -1.39
C THR A 25 -12.15 4.41 -0.73
N ASP A 26 -12.51 3.29 -1.35
CA ASP A 26 -13.30 2.27 -0.66
C ASP A 26 -12.43 1.40 0.26
N VAL A 27 -13.05 0.51 1.02
CA VAL A 27 -12.37 -0.39 1.96
C VAL A 27 -11.34 -1.31 1.29
N LEU A 28 -11.48 -1.56 -0.02
CA LEU A 28 -10.56 -2.38 -0.80
C LEU A 28 -9.40 -1.56 -1.41
N GLY A 29 -9.37 -0.23 -1.22
CA GLY A 29 -8.33 0.64 -1.77
C GLY A 29 -8.55 1.04 -3.22
N PHE A 30 -9.75 0.87 -3.78
CA PHE A 30 -10.07 1.42 -5.09
C PHE A 30 -10.33 2.92 -4.99
N LEU A 31 -9.68 3.68 -5.87
CA LEU A 31 -9.87 5.11 -5.96
C LEU A 31 -11.27 5.41 -6.50
N LYS A 32 -12.03 6.18 -5.74
CA LYS A 32 -13.35 6.74 -6.12
C LYS A 32 -13.20 8.24 -6.38
N SER A 33 -14.09 8.78 -7.20
CA SER A 33 -14.05 10.19 -7.54
C SER A 33 -15.43 10.73 -7.86
N VAL A 34 -15.73 11.90 -7.31
CA VAL A 34 -16.80 12.77 -7.80
C VAL A 34 -16.18 14.04 -8.39
N ALA A 35 -16.83 14.65 -9.36
CA ALA A 35 -16.34 15.90 -9.94
C ALA A 35 -17.30 17.04 -9.58
N VAL A 36 -16.74 18.14 -9.12
CA VAL A 36 -17.48 19.36 -8.77
C VAL A 36 -16.98 20.56 -9.58
N ALA A 37 -17.85 21.53 -9.79
CA ALA A 37 -17.46 22.82 -10.36
C ALA A 37 -16.65 23.63 -9.32
N PRO A 38 -15.67 24.45 -9.73
CA PRO A 38 -14.91 25.30 -8.80
C PRO A 38 -15.78 26.17 -7.89
N ALA A 39 -16.94 26.64 -8.40
CA ALA A 39 -17.87 27.46 -7.63
C ALA A 39 -18.49 26.74 -6.40
N GLU A 40 -18.49 25.40 -6.41
CA GLU A 40 -19.06 24.62 -5.30
C GLU A 40 -18.04 24.38 -4.17
N LEU A 41 -16.76 24.68 -4.38
CA LEU A 41 -15.71 24.32 -3.42
C LEU A 41 -15.75 25.09 -2.11
N GLU A 42 -16.18 26.35 -2.13
CA GLU A 42 -16.33 27.11 -0.89
C GLU A 42 -17.36 26.44 0.03
N GLY A 43 -18.50 25.99 -0.53
CA GLY A 43 -19.49 25.21 0.17
C GLY A 43 -18.97 23.83 0.57
N ALA A 44 -18.20 23.18 -0.31
CA ALA A 44 -17.61 21.86 -0.04
C ALA A 44 -16.64 21.88 1.15
N PHE A 45 -15.83 22.93 1.30
CA PHE A 45 -14.97 23.11 2.47
C PHE A 45 -15.76 23.33 3.76
N ALA A 46 -16.86 24.09 3.69
CA ALA A 46 -17.65 24.45 4.85
C ALA A 46 -18.60 23.34 5.31
N GLU A 47 -19.27 22.67 4.37
CA GLU A 47 -20.40 21.77 4.66
C GLU A 47 -20.21 20.36 4.09
N GLY A 48 -19.15 20.12 3.31
CA GLY A 48 -18.93 18.86 2.59
C GLY A 48 -19.84 18.72 1.35
N ILE A 49 -19.58 17.70 0.56
CA ILE A 49 -20.40 17.33 -0.61
C ILE A 49 -21.09 16.00 -0.33
N GLY A 50 -22.42 15.99 -0.46
CA GLY A 50 -23.22 14.79 -0.28
C GLY A 50 -22.99 13.76 -1.40
N PHE A 51 -22.84 12.49 -1.03
CA PHE A 51 -22.73 11.38 -1.96
C PHE A 51 -23.30 10.08 -1.36
N ASP A 52 -23.54 9.06 -2.21
CA ASP A 52 -23.93 7.73 -1.76
C ASP A 52 -22.74 6.99 -1.13
N GLY A 53 -22.71 6.93 0.19
CA GLY A 53 -21.68 6.30 0.99
C GLY A 53 -21.51 4.80 0.79
N SER A 54 -22.50 4.10 0.18
CA SER A 54 -22.32 2.70 -0.18
C SER A 54 -21.14 2.48 -1.15
N ALA A 55 -20.68 3.54 -1.82
CA ALA A 55 -19.53 3.51 -2.71
C ALA A 55 -18.22 3.14 -1.99
N ILE A 56 -18.10 3.32 -0.66
CA ILE A 56 -16.90 2.98 0.10
C ILE A 56 -16.93 1.58 0.72
N GLU A 57 -18.06 0.86 0.67
CA GLU A 57 -18.20 -0.48 1.25
C GLU A 57 -17.51 -1.60 0.45
N GLY A 58 -16.95 -1.29 -0.71
CA GLY A 58 -16.38 -2.27 -1.65
C GLY A 58 -17.43 -2.84 -2.59
N PHE A 59 -17.33 -4.13 -2.92
CA PHE A 59 -18.26 -4.79 -3.86
C PHE A 59 -19.57 -5.27 -3.20
N ALA A 60 -19.53 -5.48 -1.88
CA ALA A 60 -20.68 -6.04 -1.13
C ALA A 60 -21.57 -4.93 -0.56
N ARG A 61 -22.14 -4.10 -1.42
CA ARG A 61 -23.08 -3.03 -1.03
C ARG A 61 -24.37 -3.61 -0.48
N VAL A 62 -24.92 -3.00 0.57
CA VAL A 62 -26.13 -3.46 1.23
C VAL A 62 -27.27 -2.44 1.15
N THR A 63 -26.98 -1.18 1.44
CA THR A 63 -27.99 -0.10 1.45
C THR A 63 -27.36 1.21 1.03
N GLU A 64 -28.15 2.11 0.42
CA GLU A 64 -27.75 3.50 0.23
C GLU A 64 -27.61 4.19 1.59
N ALA A 65 -26.55 4.98 1.73
CA ALA A 65 -26.29 5.76 2.93
C ALA A 65 -25.76 7.13 2.53
N ASP A 66 -26.44 8.20 2.92
CA ASP A 66 -25.94 9.56 2.70
C ASP A 66 -24.68 9.79 3.53
N MET A 67 -23.62 10.27 2.88
CA MET A 67 -22.38 10.68 3.50
C MET A 67 -21.87 11.98 2.91
N LEU A 68 -20.93 12.63 3.59
CA LEU A 68 -20.32 13.88 3.20
C LEU A 68 -18.84 13.67 2.89
N ALA A 69 -18.38 14.19 1.75
CA ALA A 69 -16.97 14.26 1.39
C ALA A 69 -16.44 15.67 1.66
N TYR A 70 -15.50 15.80 2.59
CA TYR A 70 -14.81 17.04 2.91
C TYR A 70 -13.45 17.08 2.22
N PRO A 71 -13.23 17.97 1.23
CA PRO A 71 -11.94 18.09 0.57
C PRO A 71 -10.85 18.54 1.55
N ASP A 72 -9.70 17.86 1.51
CA ASP A 72 -8.51 18.27 2.24
C ASP A 72 -7.66 19.22 1.37
N PRO A 73 -7.66 20.53 1.66
CA PRO A 73 -6.98 21.53 0.83
C PRO A 73 -5.46 21.35 0.79
N ALA A 74 -4.86 20.65 1.77
CA ALA A 74 -3.44 20.36 1.78
C ALA A 74 -3.03 19.37 0.67
N THR A 75 -4.01 18.64 0.14
CA THR A 75 -3.78 17.63 -0.91
C THR A 75 -4.06 18.16 -2.32
N PHE A 76 -4.38 19.44 -2.48
CA PHE A 76 -4.69 20.04 -3.79
C PHE A 76 -3.56 19.85 -4.80
N GLN A 77 -3.91 19.32 -6.00
CA GLN A 77 -2.98 19.15 -7.11
C GLN A 77 -3.69 19.34 -8.46
N ILE A 78 -2.96 19.94 -9.42
CA ILE A 78 -3.40 19.95 -10.83
C ILE A 78 -3.04 18.60 -11.44
N LEU A 79 -3.97 18.03 -12.21
CA LEU A 79 -3.75 16.79 -12.94
C LEU A 79 -3.13 17.11 -14.31
N PRO A 80 -1.87 16.73 -14.58
CA PRO A 80 -1.17 17.16 -15.80
C PRO A 80 -1.54 16.37 -17.05
N TRP A 81 -2.40 15.38 -16.95
CA TRP A 81 -2.84 14.58 -18.09
C TRP A 81 -4.24 14.99 -18.59
N ARG A 82 -4.55 14.64 -19.84
CA ARG A 82 -5.84 14.91 -20.52
C ARG A 82 -6.13 16.38 -20.81
N GLY A 83 -5.11 17.14 -21.17
CA GLY A 83 -5.24 18.50 -21.68
C GLY A 83 -4.89 19.56 -20.65
N GLU A 84 -4.25 20.62 -21.15
CA GLU A 84 -3.81 21.74 -20.35
C GLU A 84 -4.94 22.77 -20.14
N THR A 85 -5.90 22.81 -21.07
CA THR A 85 -6.97 23.80 -21.03
C THR A 85 -8.30 23.19 -21.55
N PRO A 86 -9.35 23.16 -20.73
CA PRO A 86 -9.41 23.58 -19.33
C PRO A 86 -8.71 22.58 -18.39
N ALA A 87 -8.00 23.10 -17.38
CA ALA A 87 -7.29 22.28 -16.41
C ALA A 87 -8.26 21.55 -15.47
N THR A 88 -7.81 20.40 -14.97
CA THR A 88 -8.48 19.61 -13.95
C THR A 88 -7.60 19.53 -12.71
N ALA A 89 -8.20 19.72 -11.53
CA ALA A 89 -7.53 19.54 -10.24
C ALA A 89 -8.14 18.35 -9.47
N ARG A 90 -7.42 17.90 -8.44
CA ARG A 90 -7.95 16.93 -7.47
C ARG A 90 -7.62 17.33 -6.04
N MET A 91 -8.44 16.86 -5.10
CA MET A 91 -8.13 16.80 -3.68
C MET A 91 -8.58 15.47 -3.11
N PHE A 92 -7.84 14.93 -2.15
CA PHE A 92 -8.35 13.84 -1.33
C PHE A 92 -9.39 14.37 -0.35
N CYS A 93 -10.34 13.51 0.02
CA CYS A 93 -11.40 13.85 0.95
C CYS A 93 -11.36 12.98 2.19
N ASP A 94 -11.73 13.55 3.31
CA ASP A 94 -12.18 12.84 4.48
C ASP A 94 -13.70 12.62 4.37
N ILE A 95 -14.15 11.43 4.73
CA ILE A 95 -15.57 11.10 4.68
C ILE A 95 -16.18 11.29 6.08
N ALA A 96 -17.34 11.93 6.10
CA ALA A 96 -18.11 12.17 7.32
C ALA A 96 -19.55 11.67 7.20
N MET A 97 -20.16 11.44 8.35
CA MET A 97 -21.58 11.20 8.50
C MET A 97 -22.38 12.49 8.25
N PRO A 98 -23.70 12.42 8.01
CA PRO A 98 -24.53 13.60 7.78
C PRO A 98 -24.53 14.62 8.93
N ASP A 99 -24.20 14.18 10.16
CA ASP A 99 -24.07 15.05 11.32
C ASP A 99 -22.67 15.74 11.43
N GLY A 100 -21.80 15.50 10.45
CA GLY A 100 -20.44 16.03 10.40
C GLY A 100 -19.42 15.22 11.22
N SER A 101 -19.82 14.18 11.93
CA SER A 101 -18.87 13.28 12.60
C SER A 101 -18.06 12.45 11.58
N PRO A 102 -16.79 12.10 11.86
CA PRO A 102 -15.99 11.29 10.95
C PRO A 102 -16.68 9.95 10.64
N SER A 103 -16.67 9.54 9.38
CA SER A 103 -17.17 8.22 9.01
C SER A 103 -16.22 7.12 9.50
N TYR A 104 -16.78 6.15 10.22
CA TYR A 104 -16.04 4.97 10.66
C TYR A 104 -15.77 3.98 9.52
N ALA A 105 -16.33 4.20 8.33
CA ALA A 105 -16.13 3.38 7.14
C ALA A 105 -15.01 3.91 6.23
N ASP A 106 -14.43 5.09 6.52
CA ASP A 106 -13.37 5.72 5.72
C ASP A 106 -11.98 5.15 6.05
N PRO A 107 -11.30 4.46 5.10
CA PRO A 107 -9.94 3.97 5.30
C PRO A 107 -8.93 5.08 5.65
N ARG A 108 -9.07 6.28 5.06
CA ARG A 108 -8.20 7.42 5.35
C ARG A 108 -8.35 7.87 6.80
N HIS A 109 -9.58 7.85 7.33
CA HIS A 109 -9.84 8.15 8.73
C HIS A 109 -9.26 7.08 9.67
N VAL A 110 -9.30 5.80 9.31
CA VAL A 110 -8.64 4.72 10.08
C VAL A 110 -7.16 5.01 10.27
N LEU A 111 -6.46 5.40 9.20
CA LEU A 111 -5.05 5.76 9.30
C LEU A 111 -4.85 7.00 10.17
N LYS A 112 -5.62 8.07 9.96
CA LYS A 112 -5.55 9.29 10.79
C LYS A 112 -5.70 9.00 12.28
N ARG A 113 -6.67 8.16 12.64
CA ARG A 113 -6.91 7.75 14.03
C ARG A 113 -5.73 6.97 14.62
N THR A 114 -5.14 6.09 13.82
CA THR A 114 -3.96 5.31 14.26
C THR A 114 -2.71 6.19 14.39
N LEU A 115 -2.53 7.15 13.48
CA LEU A 115 -1.46 8.16 13.59
C LEU A 115 -1.63 9.04 14.83
N GLN A 116 -2.87 9.39 15.20
CA GLN A 116 -3.14 10.12 16.44
C GLN A 116 -2.72 9.31 17.67
N ARG A 117 -2.96 7.98 17.69
CA ARG A 117 -2.47 7.09 18.76
C ARG A 117 -0.94 7.11 18.89
N ALA A 118 -0.22 7.22 17.79
CA ALA A 118 1.24 7.39 17.81
C ALA A 118 1.62 8.78 18.33
N ALA A 119 0.95 9.84 17.88
CA ALA A 119 1.18 11.23 18.31
C ALA A 119 0.93 11.40 19.80
N ASP A 120 -0.08 10.75 20.38
CA ASP A 120 -0.37 10.75 21.83
C ASP A 120 0.77 10.14 22.65
N ARG A 121 1.63 9.31 22.02
CA ARG A 121 2.89 8.75 22.60
C ARG A 121 4.12 9.58 22.26
N GLY A 122 3.96 10.69 21.57
CA GLY A 122 5.05 11.57 21.13
C GLY A 122 5.73 11.13 19.83
N PHE A 123 5.16 10.18 19.09
CA PHE A 123 5.74 9.66 17.85
C PHE A 123 5.07 10.21 16.59
N SER A 124 5.88 10.50 15.58
CA SER A 124 5.46 10.64 14.18
C SER A 124 5.89 9.41 13.40
N PHE A 125 5.02 8.91 12.52
CA PHE A 125 5.25 7.71 11.71
C PHE A 125 5.53 8.08 10.27
N TYR A 126 6.71 7.69 9.78
CA TYR A 126 7.18 7.92 8.42
C TYR A 126 7.29 6.61 7.65
N THR A 127 6.96 6.66 6.37
CA THR A 127 7.02 5.52 5.46
C THR A 127 7.68 5.88 4.15
N HIS A 128 8.33 4.88 3.53
CA HIS A 128 9.00 4.98 2.24
C HIS A 128 8.72 3.69 1.46
N PRO A 129 7.81 3.71 0.47
CA PRO A 129 7.46 2.54 -0.31
C PRO A 129 8.35 2.40 -1.55
N GLU A 130 8.76 1.17 -1.84
CA GLU A 130 9.33 0.68 -3.11
C GLU A 130 8.20 -0.03 -3.86
N ILE A 131 7.73 0.53 -4.98
CA ILE A 131 6.47 0.07 -5.60
C ILE A 131 6.76 -0.63 -6.92
N GLU A 132 6.55 -1.94 -6.94
CA GLU A 132 6.69 -2.77 -8.12
C GLU A 132 5.39 -2.90 -8.91
N PHE A 133 5.52 -2.97 -10.23
CA PHE A 133 4.39 -3.17 -11.14
C PHE A 133 4.85 -3.76 -12.47
N TYR A 134 3.91 -4.35 -13.20
CA TYR A 134 4.16 -4.89 -14.54
C TYR A 134 3.58 -4.00 -15.63
N LEU A 135 4.30 -3.91 -16.77
CA LEU A 135 3.84 -3.31 -18.00
C LEU A 135 3.59 -4.37 -19.07
N PHE A 136 2.43 -4.29 -19.70
CA PHE A 136 1.97 -5.23 -20.72
C PHE A 136 1.64 -4.51 -22.02
N GLU A 137 1.84 -5.19 -23.16
CA GLU A 137 1.40 -4.72 -24.45
C GLU A 137 -0.15 -4.63 -24.52
N GLY A 138 -0.66 -3.61 -25.18
CA GLY A 138 -2.08 -3.45 -25.45
C GLY A 138 -2.91 -3.20 -24.19
N ARG A 139 -4.06 -3.89 -24.09
CA ARG A 139 -5.00 -3.80 -22.95
C ARG A 139 -5.17 -5.18 -22.33
N ALA A 140 -5.40 -5.20 -21.02
CA ALA A 140 -5.77 -6.43 -20.34
C ALA A 140 -7.16 -6.87 -20.82
N GLU A 141 -7.22 -7.99 -21.55
CA GLU A 141 -8.46 -8.62 -21.98
C GLU A 141 -8.67 -9.91 -21.18
N SER A 142 -9.94 -10.12 -20.78
CA SER A 142 -10.28 -11.31 -20.01
C SER A 142 -9.99 -12.58 -20.81
N GLY A 143 -9.26 -13.52 -20.18
CA GLY A 143 -8.93 -14.82 -20.76
C GLY A 143 -7.72 -14.86 -21.69
N GLN A 144 -7.05 -13.73 -21.93
CA GLN A 144 -5.78 -13.70 -22.65
C GLN A 144 -4.60 -13.69 -21.67
N ALA A 145 -3.51 -14.39 -22.03
CA ALA A 145 -2.26 -14.29 -21.29
C ALA A 145 -1.64 -12.90 -21.52
N PRO A 146 -1.20 -12.21 -20.45
CA PRO A 146 -0.58 -10.90 -20.60
C PRO A 146 0.77 -11.04 -21.32
N VAL A 147 1.06 -10.11 -22.25
CA VAL A 147 2.33 -10.04 -22.97
C VAL A 147 3.17 -8.91 -22.37
N PRO A 148 4.36 -9.18 -21.79
CA PRO A 148 5.23 -8.15 -21.25
C PRO A 148 5.74 -7.20 -22.36
N VAL A 149 5.95 -5.92 -22.03
CA VAL A 149 6.48 -4.93 -22.99
C VAL A 149 7.95 -5.17 -23.37
N ASP A 150 8.67 -5.97 -22.59
CA ASP A 150 10.08 -6.32 -22.79
C ASP A 150 10.44 -7.66 -22.14
N HIS A 151 11.68 -8.09 -22.32
CA HIS A 151 12.28 -9.30 -21.73
C HIS A 151 13.55 -8.99 -20.92
N SER A 152 13.67 -7.76 -20.42
CA SER A 152 14.78 -7.33 -19.58
C SER A 152 14.70 -7.94 -18.18
N GLY A 153 15.80 -7.91 -17.45
CA GLY A 153 15.93 -8.40 -16.10
C GLY A 153 16.36 -7.32 -15.11
N TYR A 154 16.71 -7.78 -13.90
CA TYR A 154 17.04 -6.92 -12.78
C TYR A 154 18.19 -5.96 -13.07
N PHE A 155 17.94 -4.65 -12.93
CA PHE A 155 18.84 -3.55 -13.22
C PHE A 155 19.32 -3.45 -14.68
N ASP A 156 18.72 -4.15 -15.63
CA ASP A 156 19.09 -4.04 -17.02
C ASP A 156 18.88 -2.61 -17.54
N HIS A 157 19.90 -2.10 -18.21
CA HIS A 157 19.85 -0.84 -18.96
C HIS A 157 19.87 -1.12 -20.46
N THR A 158 18.69 -1.12 -21.07
CA THR A 158 18.55 -1.36 -22.51
C THR A 158 18.26 -0.05 -23.24
N ALA A 159 19.05 0.25 -24.26
CA ALA A 159 18.90 1.49 -25.04
C ALA A 159 17.60 1.56 -25.86
N GLN A 160 16.87 0.46 -26.01
CA GLN A 160 15.59 0.34 -26.73
C GLN A 160 14.42 -0.01 -25.81
N GLY A 161 14.61 0.00 -24.48
CA GLY A 161 13.59 -0.43 -23.53
C GLY A 161 12.51 0.63 -23.30
N MET A 162 11.27 0.32 -23.63
CA MET A 162 10.10 1.16 -23.29
C MET A 162 10.02 1.47 -21.79
N GLY A 163 10.46 0.55 -20.95
CA GLY A 163 10.40 0.69 -19.49
C GLY A 163 11.16 1.90 -18.94
N ALA A 164 12.35 2.20 -19.47
CA ALA A 164 13.14 3.35 -19.01
C ALA A 164 12.48 4.70 -19.37
N ASP A 165 11.96 4.83 -20.58
CA ASP A 165 11.23 6.04 -21.02
C ASP A 165 9.90 6.17 -20.28
N PHE A 166 9.21 5.07 -20.03
CA PHE A 166 8.00 5.03 -19.24
C PHE A 166 8.25 5.53 -17.80
N ARG A 167 9.27 4.97 -17.11
CA ARG A 167 9.60 5.43 -15.74
C ARG A 167 9.95 6.90 -15.71
N ARG A 168 10.74 7.39 -16.68
CA ARG A 168 11.09 8.82 -16.81
C ARG A 168 9.83 9.69 -16.91
N GLU A 169 8.86 9.31 -17.74
CA GLU A 169 7.61 10.06 -17.89
C GLU A 169 6.78 10.04 -16.61
N VAL A 170 6.59 8.86 -16.00
CA VAL A 170 5.90 8.74 -14.70
C VAL A 170 6.55 9.63 -13.64
N ILE A 171 7.88 9.60 -13.51
CA ILE A 171 8.62 10.42 -12.53
C ILE A 171 8.42 11.90 -12.82
N THR A 172 8.50 12.33 -14.08
CA THR A 172 8.29 13.72 -14.47
C THR A 172 6.90 14.22 -14.07
N VAL A 173 5.87 13.38 -14.29
CA VAL A 173 4.49 13.69 -13.89
C VAL A 173 4.37 13.78 -12.38
N LEU A 174 4.90 12.78 -11.63
CA LEU A 174 4.85 12.78 -10.16
C LEU A 174 5.56 14.00 -9.56
N GLU A 175 6.74 14.35 -10.02
CA GLU A 175 7.48 15.52 -9.55
C GLU A 175 6.77 16.83 -9.87
N SER A 176 6.11 16.94 -11.02
CA SER A 176 5.27 18.10 -11.35
C SER A 176 4.07 18.26 -10.39
N MET A 177 3.64 17.15 -9.77
CA MET A 177 2.60 17.11 -8.72
C MET A 177 3.18 17.22 -7.30
N GLY A 178 4.47 17.52 -7.14
CA GLY A 178 5.13 17.63 -5.83
C GLY A 178 5.39 16.30 -5.13
N ILE A 179 5.26 15.18 -5.83
CA ILE A 179 5.56 13.84 -5.31
C ILE A 179 6.99 13.46 -5.70
N SER A 180 7.90 13.47 -4.72
CA SER A 180 9.30 13.18 -4.96
C SER A 180 9.56 11.68 -5.11
N VAL A 181 10.38 11.33 -6.09
CA VAL A 181 10.89 9.98 -6.32
C VAL A 181 12.35 9.89 -5.85
N GLU A 182 12.76 8.76 -5.29
CA GLU A 182 14.13 8.54 -4.83
C GLU A 182 14.90 7.64 -5.80
N PHE A 183 14.29 6.59 -6.31
CA PHE A 183 14.94 5.58 -7.11
C PHE A 183 13.99 4.96 -8.14
N SER A 184 14.53 4.42 -9.25
CA SER A 184 13.74 3.61 -10.18
C SER A 184 14.63 2.71 -11.01
N HIS A 185 14.18 1.49 -11.29
CA HIS A 185 14.89 0.52 -12.12
C HIS A 185 13.95 -0.50 -12.75
N HIS A 186 14.50 -1.32 -13.63
CA HIS A 186 13.84 -2.53 -14.12
C HIS A 186 13.96 -3.63 -13.06
N GLU A 187 12.86 -4.33 -12.80
CA GLU A 187 12.81 -5.44 -11.85
C GLU A 187 13.14 -6.81 -12.51
N GLY A 188 13.08 -7.89 -11.72
CA GLY A 188 13.50 -9.22 -12.13
C GLY A 188 12.61 -9.89 -13.18
N GLY A 189 11.33 -9.53 -13.28
CA GLY A 189 10.41 -10.07 -14.27
C GLY A 189 10.41 -9.29 -15.58
N PRO A 190 10.14 -9.94 -16.74
CA PRO A 190 9.99 -9.27 -18.01
C PRO A 190 8.86 -8.22 -17.95
N GLY A 191 9.14 -6.98 -18.35
CA GLY A 191 8.21 -5.85 -18.25
C GLY A 191 7.97 -5.36 -16.82
N GLN A 192 8.67 -5.88 -15.80
CA GLN A 192 8.50 -5.46 -14.42
C GLN A 192 9.34 -4.22 -14.10
N GLN A 193 8.73 -3.25 -13.46
CA GLN A 193 9.31 -1.97 -13.11
C GLN A 193 9.17 -1.70 -11.63
N GLU A 194 10.10 -0.92 -11.05
CA GLU A 194 10.02 -0.40 -9.70
C GLU A 194 10.28 1.11 -9.69
N ILE A 195 9.52 1.81 -8.87
CA ILE A 195 9.71 3.24 -8.58
C ILE A 195 9.49 3.46 -7.08
N ASP A 196 10.49 4.05 -6.43
CA ASP A 196 10.52 4.30 -4.99
C ASP A 196 10.14 5.75 -4.73
N LEU A 197 9.09 5.95 -3.94
CA LEU A 197 8.71 7.27 -3.50
C LEU A 197 9.60 7.70 -2.32
N ARG A 198 9.99 8.97 -2.29
CA ARG A 198 10.72 9.50 -1.15
C ARG A 198 9.87 9.41 0.12
N TYR A 199 10.53 9.17 1.27
CA TYR A 199 9.84 9.08 2.55
C TYR A 199 9.05 10.36 2.89
N ALA A 200 7.87 10.16 3.47
CA ALA A 200 7.03 11.21 4.02
C ALA A 200 6.27 10.65 5.25
N ASP A 201 5.50 11.49 5.92
CA ASP A 201 4.54 10.99 6.91
C ASP A 201 3.56 10.00 6.24
N ALA A 202 3.07 9.05 7.02
CA ALA A 202 2.34 7.92 6.46
C ALA A 202 1.02 8.28 5.78
N LEU A 203 0.34 9.37 6.20
CA LEU A 203 -0.88 9.81 5.53
C LEU A 203 -0.57 10.39 4.14
N THR A 204 0.41 11.29 4.07
CA THR A 204 0.91 11.84 2.81
C THR A 204 1.40 10.72 1.88
N THR A 205 2.12 9.73 2.41
CA THR A 205 2.61 8.59 1.62
C THR A 205 1.45 7.75 1.09
N ALA A 206 0.42 7.47 1.88
CA ALA A 206 -0.75 6.72 1.43
C ALA A 206 -1.51 7.47 0.31
N ASP A 207 -1.73 8.78 0.45
CA ASP A 207 -2.28 9.64 -0.61
C ASP A 207 -1.40 9.62 -1.88
N ASN A 208 -0.06 9.65 -1.70
CA ASN A 208 0.90 9.59 -2.80
C ASN A 208 0.87 8.24 -3.52
N ILE A 209 0.72 7.11 -2.81
CA ILE A 209 0.58 5.78 -3.42
C ILE A 209 -0.68 5.72 -4.30
N MET A 210 -1.80 6.25 -3.82
CA MET A 210 -3.03 6.30 -4.61
C MET A 210 -2.86 7.15 -5.86
N THR A 211 -2.19 8.29 -5.73
CA THR A 211 -1.85 9.17 -6.86
C THR A 211 -0.88 8.48 -7.82
N PHE A 212 0.17 7.82 -7.31
CA PHE A 212 1.13 7.05 -8.07
C PHE A 212 0.45 5.99 -8.96
N ARG A 213 -0.44 5.19 -8.38
CA ARG A 213 -1.20 4.17 -9.13
C ARG A 213 -2.05 4.78 -10.24
N ALA A 214 -2.63 5.96 -10.01
CA ALA A 214 -3.38 6.68 -11.05
C ALA A 214 -2.44 7.20 -12.16
N VAL A 215 -1.32 7.83 -11.81
CA VAL A 215 -0.33 8.35 -12.76
C VAL A 215 0.25 7.23 -13.62
N VAL A 216 0.69 6.13 -13.02
CA VAL A 216 1.25 4.96 -13.75
C VAL A 216 0.24 4.44 -14.78
N ARG A 217 -1.03 4.32 -14.43
CA ARG A 217 -2.07 3.86 -15.36
C ARG A 217 -2.38 4.88 -16.45
N GLU A 218 -2.41 6.16 -16.14
CA GLU A 218 -2.66 7.21 -17.15
C GLU A 218 -1.51 7.33 -18.14
N VAL A 219 -0.26 7.26 -17.67
CA VAL A 219 0.93 7.25 -18.57
C VAL A 219 0.92 5.98 -19.43
N ALA A 220 0.63 4.81 -18.87
CA ALA A 220 0.52 3.58 -19.63
C ALA A 220 -0.56 3.68 -20.72
N LEU A 221 -1.73 4.22 -20.39
CA LEU A 221 -2.83 4.42 -21.33
C LEU A 221 -2.41 5.38 -22.46
N SER A 222 -1.68 6.45 -22.16
CA SER A 222 -1.21 7.42 -23.16
C SER A 222 -0.21 6.79 -24.14
N GLN A 223 0.56 5.80 -23.71
CA GLN A 223 1.53 5.06 -24.53
C GLN A 223 0.94 3.81 -25.20
N GLY A 224 -0.35 3.53 -25.03
CA GLY A 224 -1.03 2.37 -25.62
C GLY A 224 -0.64 1.03 -24.99
N ILE A 225 -0.12 1.04 -23.76
CA ILE A 225 0.23 -0.14 -22.96
C ILE A 225 -0.62 -0.22 -21.69
N TRP A 226 -0.49 -1.30 -20.94
CA TRP A 226 -1.24 -1.54 -19.72
C TRP A 226 -0.31 -1.73 -18.53
N ALA A 227 -0.59 -1.05 -17.42
CA ALA A 227 0.12 -1.20 -16.16
C ALA A 227 -0.72 -1.97 -15.13
N SER A 228 -0.13 -2.94 -14.45
CA SER A 228 -0.79 -3.76 -13.45
C SER A 228 -0.01 -3.83 -12.14
N PHE A 229 -0.72 -3.64 -11.05
CA PHE A 229 -0.23 -3.85 -9.68
C PHE A 229 -0.65 -5.23 -9.12
N MET A 230 -1.01 -6.18 -9.99
CA MET A 230 -1.37 -7.53 -9.59
C MET A 230 -0.19 -8.20 -8.87
N PRO A 231 -0.38 -8.77 -7.67
CA PRO A 231 0.72 -9.30 -6.85
C PRO A 231 1.53 -10.42 -7.52
N LYS A 232 0.88 -11.26 -8.34
CA LYS A 232 1.54 -12.36 -9.05
C LYS A 232 0.88 -12.62 -10.40
N PRO A 233 1.27 -11.88 -11.46
CA PRO A 233 0.65 -12.04 -12.78
C PRO A 233 1.15 -13.28 -13.54
N PHE A 234 2.38 -13.75 -13.27
CA PHE A 234 2.98 -14.93 -13.89
C PHE A 234 3.40 -15.98 -12.86
N THR A 235 3.28 -17.25 -13.22
CA THR A 235 3.73 -18.35 -12.35
C THR A 235 5.25 -18.39 -12.22
N GLU A 236 5.95 -18.19 -13.34
CA GLU A 236 7.40 -18.36 -13.49
C GLU A 236 8.24 -17.11 -13.21
N HIS A 237 7.62 -15.93 -13.12
CA HIS A 237 8.32 -14.67 -12.87
C HIS A 237 8.04 -14.13 -11.48
N PRO A 238 8.86 -13.22 -10.94
CA PRO A 238 8.63 -12.57 -9.66
C PRO A 238 7.24 -11.93 -9.52
N GLY A 239 6.74 -11.83 -8.31
CA GLY A 239 5.53 -11.04 -8.01
C GLY A 239 5.86 -9.58 -7.76
N SER A 240 4.83 -8.73 -7.68
CA SER A 240 4.99 -7.30 -7.39
C SER A 240 4.74 -7.01 -5.92
N GLY A 241 5.79 -6.61 -5.22
CA GLY A 241 5.77 -6.15 -3.85
C GLY A 241 5.56 -4.63 -3.73
N MET A 242 5.36 -4.21 -2.51
CA MET A 242 5.50 -2.83 -2.08
C MET A 242 6.29 -2.83 -0.78
N HIS A 243 7.60 -3.14 -0.89
CA HIS A 243 8.45 -3.11 0.29
C HIS A 243 8.34 -1.73 0.93
N THR A 244 8.09 -1.70 2.21
CA THR A 244 7.88 -0.44 2.90
C THR A 244 8.86 -0.27 4.03
N HIS A 245 9.73 0.73 3.90
CA HIS A 245 10.57 1.18 4.99
C HIS A 245 9.76 2.05 5.94
N VAL A 246 9.90 1.81 7.23
CA VAL A 246 9.20 2.57 8.25
C VAL A 246 10.14 3.04 9.34
N SER A 247 9.81 4.17 9.95
CA SER A 247 10.50 4.71 11.12
C SER A 247 9.56 5.53 12.00
N LEU A 248 9.87 5.59 13.30
CA LEU A 248 9.24 6.51 14.24
C LEU A 248 10.19 7.65 14.56
N PHE A 249 9.65 8.85 14.72
CA PHE A 249 10.40 10.03 15.14
C PHE A 249 9.77 10.66 16.39
N GLU A 250 10.60 11.10 17.31
CA GLU A 250 10.26 11.99 18.41
C GLU A 250 10.76 13.40 18.06
N GLY A 251 9.88 14.27 17.61
CA GLY A 251 10.28 15.52 16.97
C GLY A 251 11.21 15.25 15.78
N ASP A 252 12.43 15.79 15.80
CA ASP A 252 13.43 15.61 14.75
C ASP A 252 14.35 14.39 14.98
N ARG A 253 14.19 13.66 16.06
CA ARG A 253 15.03 12.52 16.41
C ARG A 253 14.40 11.21 15.92
N ASN A 254 15.17 10.44 15.16
CA ASN A 254 14.77 9.07 14.79
C ASN A 254 14.76 8.16 16.03
N ALA A 255 13.58 7.70 16.42
CA ALA A 255 13.38 6.88 17.61
C ALA A 255 13.93 5.45 17.46
N PHE A 256 14.15 4.98 16.23
CA PHE A 256 14.73 3.65 15.97
C PHE A 256 16.25 3.63 16.11
N PHE A 257 16.91 4.80 16.16
CA PHE A 257 18.37 4.88 16.25
C PHE A 257 18.87 4.95 17.68
N GLU A 258 19.88 4.13 17.99
CA GLU A 258 20.67 4.22 19.24
C GLU A 258 22.13 3.92 18.93
N ALA A 259 22.98 4.94 19.14
CA ALA A 259 24.41 4.81 18.88
C ALA A 259 25.07 3.76 19.80
N GLY A 260 25.78 2.81 19.21
CA GLY A 260 26.49 1.75 19.93
C GLY A 260 25.63 0.52 20.26
N ALA A 261 24.30 0.56 20.02
CA ALA A 261 23.48 -0.64 20.07
C ALA A 261 23.75 -1.56 18.88
N GLU A 262 23.42 -2.82 19.02
CA GLU A 262 23.50 -3.81 17.93
C GLU A 262 22.69 -3.33 16.72
N TYR A 263 23.27 -3.31 15.52
CA TYR A 263 22.72 -2.72 14.29
C TYR A 263 22.32 -1.24 14.42
N GLN A 264 22.79 -0.53 15.48
CA GLN A 264 22.37 0.83 15.83
C GLN A 264 20.85 0.94 16.08
N LEU A 265 20.20 -0.19 16.41
CA LEU A 265 18.76 -0.28 16.62
C LEU A 265 18.40 -0.08 18.09
N SER A 266 17.58 0.94 18.37
CA SER A 266 17.14 1.29 19.72
C SER A 266 16.18 0.25 20.31
N LYS A 267 15.91 0.37 21.62
CA LYS A 267 14.86 -0.41 22.30
C LYS A 267 13.48 -0.19 21.63
N VAL A 268 13.16 1.05 21.22
CA VAL A 268 11.91 1.37 20.49
C VAL A 268 11.82 0.60 19.18
N GLY A 269 12.90 0.61 18.39
CA GLY A 269 12.93 -0.15 17.12
C GLY A 269 12.78 -1.66 17.34
N ARG A 270 13.42 -2.21 18.37
CA ARG A 270 13.32 -3.64 18.73
C ARG A 270 11.89 -4.04 19.11
N HIS A 271 11.22 -3.29 19.99
CA HIS A 271 9.84 -3.56 20.37
C HIS A 271 8.88 -3.39 19.21
N PHE A 272 9.11 -2.39 18.33
CA PHE A 272 8.30 -2.19 17.14
C PHE A 272 8.37 -3.40 16.20
N ILE A 273 9.59 -3.91 15.91
CA ILE A 273 9.77 -5.12 15.10
C ILE A 273 9.07 -6.31 15.77
N ALA A 274 9.28 -6.51 17.07
CA ALA A 274 8.65 -7.59 17.81
C ALA A 274 7.13 -7.55 17.74
N GLY A 275 6.53 -6.35 17.81
CA GLY A 275 5.09 -6.13 17.63
C GLY A 275 4.62 -6.55 16.24
N VAL A 276 5.32 -6.10 15.19
CA VAL A 276 5.00 -6.46 13.80
C VAL A 276 5.11 -7.98 13.58
N LEU A 277 6.13 -8.63 14.13
CA LEU A 277 6.30 -10.09 14.00
C LEU A 277 5.20 -10.85 14.77
N THR A 278 4.88 -10.44 15.98
CA THR A 278 3.85 -11.08 16.81
C THR A 278 2.48 -11.06 16.13
N HIS A 279 2.15 -9.95 15.47
CA HIS A 279 0.87 -9.75 14.80
C HIS A 279 0.94 -9.99 13.27
N ALA A 280 2.04 -10.55 12.76
CA ALA A 280 2.26 -10.72 11.32
C ALA A 280 1.14 -11.49 10.62
N ALA A 281 0.74 -12.63 11.18
CA ALA A 281 -0.33 -13.44 10.61
C ALA A 281 -1.69 -12.73 10.61
N GLU A 282 -1.94 -11.89 11.64
CA GLU A 282 -3.18 -11.14 11.77
C GLU A 282 -3.29 -10.04 10.71
N ILE A 283 -2.20 -9.27 10.50
CA ILE A 283 -2.20 -8.15 9.55
C ILE A 283 -2.09 -8.60 8.09
N THR A 284 -1.74 -9.86 7.81
CA THR A 284 -1.53 -10.37 6.45
C THR A 284 -2.78 -10.23 5.58
N ALA A 285 -3.98 -10.43 6.11
CA ALA A 285 -5.23 -10.24 5.36
C ALA A 285 -5.39 -8.81 4.80
N ILE A 286 -4.79 -7.81 5.46
CA ILE A 286 -4.84 -6.39 5.08
C ILE A 286 -3.69 -6.03 4.14
N THR A 287 -2.47 -6.46 4.46
CA THR A 287 -1.26 -6.15 3.68
C THR A 287 -1.16 -6.97 2.38
N ASN A 288 -1.89 -8.09 2.31
CA ASN A 288 -1.93 -9.05 1.20
C ASN A 288 -3.38 -9.49 0.97
N GLN A 289 -4.20 -8.56 0.54
CA GLN A 289 -5.66 -8.65 0.66
C GLN A 289 -6.35 -9.46 -0.45
N TRP A 290 -5.64 -9.92 -1.50
CA TRP A 290 -6.24 -10.59 -2.66
C TRP A 290 -5.93 -12.09 -2.67
N VAL A 291 -6.79 -12.91 -3.26
CA VAL A 291 -6.48 -14.34 -3.47
C VAL A 291 -5.15 -14.53 -4.20
N ASN A 292 -4.81 -13.60 -5.09
CA ASN A 292 -3.58 -13.61 -5.86
C ASN A 292 -2.34 -13.23 -5.02
N SER A 293 -2.49 -12.45 -3.93
CA SER A 293 -1.41 -12.08 -3.02
C SER A 293 -0.66 -13.30 -2.48
N TYR A 294 -1.38 -14.36 -2.17
CA TYR A 294 -0.81 -15.60 -1.60
C TYR A 294 -0.02 -16.44 -2.62
N LYS A 295 -0.21 -16.19 -3.91
CA LYS A 295 0.64 -16.76 -4.96
C LYS A 295 2.02 -16.09 -5.01
N ARG A 296 2.13 -14.84 -4.59
CA ARG A 296 3.40 -14.15 -4.38
C ARG A 296 4.11 -14.67 -3.11
N LEU A 297 3.38 -14.93 -2.04
CA LEU A 297 3.91 -15.39 -0.75
C LEU A 297 4.27 -16.90 -0.71
N ILE A 298 4.28 -17.59 -1.84
CA ILE A 298 4.77 -18.99 -1.91
C ILE A 298 6.29 -19.01 -1.71
N GLY A 299 6.78 -19.81 -0.77
CA GLY A 299 8.20 -19.89 -0.43
C GLY A 299 9.10 -20.27 -1.60
N GLY A 300 10.32 -19.73 -1.61
CA GLY A 300 11.34 -19.95 -2.66
C GLY A 300 11.31 -18.91 -3.80
N GLY A 301 10.40 -17.93 -3.75
CA GLY A 301 10.42 -16.74 -4.58
C GLY A 301 11.11 -15.57 -3.86
N GLU A 302 10.98 -14.37 -4.38
CA GLU A 302 11.59 -13.16 -3.77
C GLU A 302 10.79 -12.59 -2.60
N ALA A 303 9.57 -13.09 -2.35
CA ALA A 303 8.72 -12.66 -1.25
C ALA A 303 8.86 -13.55 -0.02
N PRO A 304 8.99 -12.98 1.20
CA PRO A 304 9.07 -13.75 2.43
C PRO A 304 7.75 -14.46 2.74
N SER A 305 7.85 -15.69 3.21
CA SER A 305 6.71 -16.54 3.61
C SER A 305 6.75 -16.98 5.08
N TYR A 306 7.81 -16.61 5.80
CA TYR A 306 8.03 -16.96 7.21
C TYR A 306 8.13 -15.70 8.07
N ILE A 307 7.62 -15.81 9.29
CA ILE A 307 7.63 -14.72 10.28
C ILE A 307 9.01 -14.69 10.93
N CYS A 308 9.86 -13.81 10.47
CA CYS A 308 11.20 -13.59 11.01
C CYS A 308 11.72 -12.20 10.63
N TRP A 309 12.78 -11.81 11.31
CA TRP A 309 13.56 -10.63 10.96
C TRP A 309 15.02 -10.99 10.76
N GLY A 310 15.76 -10.11 10.11
CA GLY A 310 17.19 -10.27 9.96
C GLY A 310 17.88 -9.02 9.46
N HIS A 311 19.18 -8.97 9.70
CA HIS A 311 20.08 -7.97 9.15
C HIS A 311 20.69 -8.53 7.85
N ASN A 312 20.55 -7.80 6.74
CA ASN A 312 21.03 -8.24 5.42
C ASN A 312 20.40 -9.56 4.87
N ASN A 313 19.29 -10.01 5.42
CA ASN A 313 18.62 -11.22 5.00
C ASN A 313 17.40 -10.89 4.12
N ARG A 314 17.46 -11.21 2.83
CA ARG A 314 16.36 -10.97 1.86
C ARG A 314 15.17 -11.92 2.04
N SER A 315 15.37 -13.07 2.68
CA SER A 315 14.28 -14.02 2.96
C SER A 315 13.48 -13.65 4.21
N ALA A 316 13.95 -12.68 5.01
CA ALA A 316 13.26 -12.23 6.20
C ALA A 316 12.07 -11.32 5.87
N MET A 317 10.97 -11.48 6.63
CA MET A 317 9.79 -10.63 6.56
C MET A 317 10.09 -9.17 6.92
N VAL A 318 10.87 -8.99 7.98
CA VAL A 318 11.36 -7.67 8.42
C VAL A 318 12.87 -7.65 8.27
N ARG A 319 13.38 -6.75 7.44
CA ARG A 319 14.79 -6.52 7.27
C ARG A 319 15.23 -5.24 7.97
N VAL A 320 16.33 -5.29 8.70
CA VAL A 320 17.03 -4.12 9.21
C VAL A 320 18.14 -3.78 8.21
N PRO A 321 18.00 -2.70 7.41
CA PRO A 321 19.01 -2.33 6.43
C PRO A 321 20.34 -1.95 7.10
N MET A 322 21.43 -2.05 6.33
CA MET A 322 22.75 -1.68 6.81
C MET A 322 22.80 -0.22 7.25
N TYR A 323 23.32 0.02 8.45
CA TYR A 323 23.60 1.36 8.95
C TYR A 323 24.69 2.03 8.11
N LYS A 324 24.44 3.27 7.70
CA LYS A 324 25.48 4.13 7.11
C LYS A 324 26.10 4.99 8.20
N PRO A 325 27.44 5.00 8.39
CA PRO A 325 28.10 5.80 9.40
C PRO A 325 27.67 7.27 9.35
N ASN A 326 27.39 7.87 10.51
CA ASN A 326 26.90 9.24 10.66
C ASN A 326 25.52 9.53 10.03
N LYS A 327 24.71 8.51 9.77
CA LYS A 327 23.36 8.61 9.18
C LYS A 327 22.27 8.05 10.12
N GLY A 328 22.38 8.27 11.43
CA GLY A 328 21.40 7.79 12.42
C GLY A 328 19.96 8.20 12.12
N GLN A 329 19.75 9.37 11.53
CA GLN A 329 18.42 9.81 11.11
C GLN A 329 17.81 8.97 9.99
N SER A 330 18.59 8.17 9.28
CA SER A 330 18.11 7.26 8.22
C SER A 330 17.87 5.82 8.71
N THR A 331 17.94 5.56 10.01
CA THR A 331 17.65 4.25 10.60
C THR A 331 16.18 3.90 10.36
N ARG A 332 15.95 2.73 9.79
CA ARG A 332 14.63 2.26 9.40
C ARG A 332 14.56 0.75 9.42
N ILE A 333 13.38 0.21 9.43
CA ILE A 333 13.11 -1.21 9.17
C ILE A 333 12.35 -1.34 7.86
N GLU A 334 12.52 -2.43 7.16
CA GLU A 334 11.86 -2.72 5.89
C GLU A 334 10.91 -3.91 6.07
N LEU A 335 9.63 -3.69 5.77
CA LEU A 335 8.64 -4.75 5.70
C LEU A 335 8.51 -5.22 4.25
N ARG A 336 8.76 -6.52 4.01
CA ARG A 336 8.91 -7.08 2.66
C ARG A 336 7.71 -7.90 2.19
N THR A 337 6.75 -8.17 3.06
CA THR A 337 5.56 -8.98 2.72
C THR A 337 4.50 -8.20 1.96
N ILE A 338 4.37 -6.90 2.17
CA ILE A 338 3.31 -6.05 1.62
C ILE A 338 3.34 -6.10 0.09
N ASP A 339 2.18 -6.23 -0.54
CA ASP A 339 2.10 -6.18 -1.99
C ASP A 339 1.58 -4.84 -2.55
N ALA A 340 1.86 -4.61 -3.85
CA ALA A 340 1.55 -3.37 -4.53
C ALA A 340 0.04 -3.12 -4.74
N ALA A 341 -0.83 -4.09 -4.40
CA ALA A 341 -2.27 -4.00 -4.61
C ALA A 341 -3.08 -3.78 -3.33
N CYS A 342 -2.43 -3.71 -2.15
CA CYS A 342 -3.13 -3.50 -0.88
C CYS A 342 -3.74 -2.10 -0.77
N ASN A 343 -4.70 -1.93 0.14
CA ASN A 343 -5.16 -0.60 0.56
C ASN A 343 -4.09 0.06 1.42
N PRO A 344 -3.39 1.13 0.97
CA PRO A 344 -2.26 1.70 1.69
C PRO A 344 -2.64 2.33 3.03
N TYR A 345 -3.84 2.88 3.14
CA TYR A 345 -4.31 3.46 4.40
C TYR A 345 -4.48 2.40 5.47
N LEU A 346 -5.16 1.29 5.13
CA LEU A 346 -5.37 0.19 6.06
C LEU A 346 -4.07 -0.54 6.37
N ALA A 347 -3.22 -0.78 5.36
CA ALA A 347 -1.92 -1.43 5.54
C ALA A 347 -1.04 -0.66 6.53
N TYR A 348 -0.91 0.66 6.37
CA TYR A 348 -0.11 1.48 7.27
C TYR A 348 -0.71 1.60 8.67
N ALA A 349 -2.04 1.63 8.76
CA ALA A 349 -2.72 1.65 10.06
C ALA A 349 -2.44 0.36 10.86
N VAL A 350 -2.57 -0.83 10.25
CA VAL A 350 -2.36 -2.08 10.97
C VAL A 350 -0.89 -2.35 11.29
N ILE A 351 0.04 -1.92 10.42
CA ILE A 351 1.49 -1.99 10.69
C ILE A 351 1.86 -1.12 11.88
N LEU A 352 1.39 0.13 11.88
CA LEU A 352 1.64 1.05 12.99
C LEU A 352 1.01 0.52 14.29
N ALA A 353 -0.23 0.03 14.24
CA ALA A 353 -0.90 -0.52 15.42
C ALA A 353 -0.16 -1.73 15.99
N ALA A 354 0.32 -2.65 15.14
CA ALA A 354 1.13 -3.80 15.55
C ALA A 354 2.44 -3.36 16.21
N GLY A 355 3.14 -2.40 15.60
CA GLY A 355 4.36 -1.84 16.17
C GLY A 355 4.15 -1.14 17.52
N LEU A 356 3.10 -0.30 17.62
CA LEU A 356 2.73 0.37 18.88
C LEU A 356 2.35 -0.63 19.98
N LYS A 357 1.64 -1.71 19.62
CA LYS A 357 1.31 -2.80 20.56
C LYS A 357 2.60 -3.43 21.11
N GLY A 358 3.60 -3.64 20.26
CA GLY A 358 4.92 -4.14 20.68
C GLY A 358 5.65 -3.19 21.65
N LEU A 359 5.48 -1.87 21.47
CA LEU A 359 6.02 -0.86 22.40
C LEU A 359 5.26 -0.88 23.73
N ASP A 360 3.92 -0.86 23.68
CA ASP A 360 3.06 -0.78 24.86
C ASP A 360 3.22 -2.01 25.79
N GLU A 361 3.38 -3.20 25.19
CA GLU A 361 3.51 -4.47 25.91
C GLU A 361 4.99 -4.90 26.09
N GLU A 362 5.94 -4.07 25.64
CA GLU A 362 7.39 -4.34 25.71
C GLU A 362 7.77 -5.73 25.15
N TYR A 363 7.22 -6.12 23.99
CA TYR A 363 7.51 -7.42 23.39
C TYR A 363 9.00 -7.60 23.13
N GLU A 364 9.52 -8.77 23.50
CA GLU A 364 10.92 -9.12 23.25
C GLU A 364 11.12 -9.51 21.78
N LEU A 365 12.16 -8.93 21.17
CA LEU A 365 12.52 -9.26 19.79
C LEU A 365 13.17 -10.66 19.78
N PRO A 366 12.62 -11.63 19.00
CA PRO A 366 13.23 -12.96 18.90
C PRO A 366 14.61 -12.89 18.24
N ARG A 367 15.36 -14.00 18.31
CA ARG A 367 16.65 -14.10 17.62
C ARG A 367 16.46 -13.89 16.11
N GLU A 368 17.40 -13.18 15.47
CA GLU A 368 17.37 -12.97 14.02
C GLU A 368 17.57 -14.28 13.23
N ALA A 369 17.03 -14.31 12.04
CA ALA A 369 17.28 -15.33 11.04
C ALA A 369 18.57 -14.97 10.28
N GLU A 370 19.69 -15.62 10.63
CA GLU A 370 20.99 -15.40 10.02
C GLU A 370 21.10 -16.07 8.64
N ASP A 371 20.45 -17.22 8.48
CA ASP A 371 20.46 -18.03 7.26
C ASP A 371 19.33 -17.65 6.30
N ASP A 372 19.50 -18.00 5.03
CA ASP A 372 18.42 -17.95 4.06
C ASP A 372 17.31 -18.93 4.44
N VAL A 373 16.20 -18.41 4.94
CA VAL A 373 15.07 -19.20 5.47
C VAL A 373 14.47 -20.13 4.42
N TRP A 374 14.59 -19.81 3.13
CA TRP A 374 14.06 -20.63 2.06
C TRP A 374 14.86 -21.93 1.85
N THR A 375 16.16 -21.90 2.14
CA THR A 375 17.04 -23.08 2.01
C THR A 375 16.93 -24.05 3.18
N LEU A 376 16.39 -23.61 4.33
CA LEU A 376 16.22 -24.45 5.52
C LEU A 376 15.16 -25.55 5.29
N THR A 377 15.41 -26.72 5.87
CA THR A 377 14.39 -27.78 5.93
C THR A 377 13.26 -27.41 6.89
N SER A 378 12.10 -28.04 6.74
CA SER A 378 10.97 -27.84 7.66
C SER A 378 11.31 -28.16 9.12
N ARG A 379 12.25 -29.12 9.35
CA ARG A 379 12.73 -29.47 10.69
C ARG A 379 13.58 -28.36 11.29
N GLU A 380 14.47 -27.75 10.51
CA GLU A 380 15.32 -26.63 10.92
C GLU A 380 14.48 -25.39 11.22
N ARG A 381 13.54 -25.04 10.31
CA ARG A 381 12.61 -23.93 10.56
C ARG A 381 11.83 -24.11 11.86
N LYS A 382 11.29 -25.32 12.10
CA LYS A 382 10.58 -25.61 13.34
C LYS A 382 11.48 -25.53 14.58
N ALA A 383 12.73 -25.99 14.47
CA ALA A 383 13.71 -25.88 15.57
C ALA A 383 14.08 -24.44 15.90
N LEU A 384 14.03 -23.54 14.90
CA LEU A 384 14.26 -22.10 15.05
C LEU A 384 12.98 -21.33 15.46
N GLY A 385 11.85 -22.00 15.62
CA GLY A 385 10.57 -21.36 15.96
C GLY A 385 10.01 -20.47 14.85
N LEU A 386 10.41 -20.68 13.59
CA LEU A 386 9.93 -19.92 12.44
C LEU A 386 8.53 -20.39 12.04
N GLU A 387 7.54 -19.52 12.24
CA GLU A 387 6.17 -19.74 11.83
C GLU A 387 5.95 -19.29 10.38
N GLU A 388 5.00 -19.92 9.69
CA GLU A 388 4.62 -19.53 8.34
C GLU A 388 3.51 -18.46 8.37
N LEU A 389 3.54 -17.54 7.41
CA LEU A 389 2.41 -16.66 7.13
C LEU A 389 1.22 -17.49 6.59
N PRO A 390 -0.02 -16.97 6.67
CA PRO A 390 -1.17 -17.61 6.05
C PRO A 390 -0.89 -17.96 4.57
N LYS A 391 -1.25 -19.17 4.14
CA LYS A 391 -0.92 -19.71 2.81
C LYS A 391 -1.93 -19.34 1.72
N ASN A 392 -3.08 -18.89 2.12
CA ASN A 392 -4.17 -18.48 1.23
C ASN A 392 -5.08 -17.47 1.93
N LEU A 393 -5.93 -16.82 1.15
CA LEU A 393 -6.82 -15.80 1.66
C LEU A 393 -7.76 -16.31 2.76
N ASN A 394 -8.22 -17.56 2.67
CA ASN A 394 -9.12 -18.13 3.69
C ASN A 394 -8.42 -18.29 5.05
N GLU A 395 -7.18 -18.78 5.07
CA GLU A 395 -6.41 -18.85 6.31
C GLU A 395 -6.20 -17.45 6.91
N ALA A 396 -5.86 -16.47 6.09
CA ALA A 396 -5.70 -15.10 6.53
C ALA A 396 -7.01 -14.49 7.09
N ILE A 397 -8.15 -14.75 6.44
CA ILE A 397 -9.46 -14.34 6.94
C ILE A 397 -9.73 -14.98 8.31
N GLN A 398 -9.50 -16.28 8.46
CA GLN A 398 -9.74 -16.98 9.73
C GLN A 398 -8.88 -16.44 10.88
N VAL A 399 -7.65 -16.02 10.60
CA VAL A 399 -6.79 -15.36 11.60
C VAL A 399 -7.30 -13.95 11.88
N ALA A 400 -7.63 -13.19 10.84
CA ALA A 400 -8.13 -11.83 10.97
C ALA A 400 -9.44 -11.76 11.77
N GLU A 401 -10.36 -12.72 11.59
CA GLU A 401 -11.63 -12.81 12.32
C GLU A 401 -11.49 -12.97 13.84
N ARG A 402 -10.32 -13.38 14.31
CA ARG A 402 -10.03 -13.58 15.75
C ARG A 402 -9.11 -12.49 16.30
N SER A 403 -8.70 -11.56 15.46
CA SER A 403 -7.73 -10.52 15.81
C SER A 403 -8.39 -9.35 16.52
N GLU A 404 -8.11 -9.21 17.81
CA GLU A 404 -8.49 -8.01 18.57
C GLU A 404 -7.76 -6.77 18.06
N LEU A 405 -6.49 -6.93 17.64
CA LEU A 405 -5.71 -5.84 17.05
C LEU A 405 -6.40 -5.25 15.83
N LEU A 406 -6.85 -6.11 14.89
CA LEU A 406 -7.52 -5.65 13.68
C LEU A 406 -8.88 -5.01 13.98
N ALA A 407 -9.69 -5.65 14.85
CA ALA A 407 -11.00 -5.12 15.23
C ALA A 407 -10.88 -3.72 15.86
N ASP A 408 -9.90 -3.53 16.76
CA ASP A 408 -9.65 -2.23 17.41
C ASP A 408 -9.07 -1.18 16.45
N THR A 409 -8.17 -1.59 15.54
CA THR A 409 -7.52 -0.67 14.61
C THR A 409 -8.45 -0.22 13.51
N LEU A 410 -9.14 -1.16 12.86
CA LEU A 410 -10.03 -0.87 11.73
C LEU A 410 -11.36 -0.24 12.19
N GLY A 411 -11.84 -0.62 13.37
CA GLY A 411 -13.16 -0.30 13.86
C GLY A 411 -14.22 -1.19 13.20
N GLU A 412 -15.39 -1.26 13.86
CA GLU A 412 -16.47 -2.21 13.53
C GLU A 412 -16.86 -2.20 12.04
N HIS A 413 -17.08 -1.00 11.46
CA HIS A 413 -17.57 -0.89 10.08
C HIS A 413 -16.54 -1.33 9.04
N VAL A 414 -15.31 -0.77 9.08
CA VAL A 414 -14.27 -1.15 8.11
C VAL A 414 -13.90 -2.63 8.27
N TYR A 415 -13.80 -3.12 9.49
CA TYR A 415 -13.52 -4.52 9.78
C TYR A 415 -14.59 -5.46 9.20
N ASP A 416 -15.88 -5.18 9.43
CA ASP A 416 -16.97 -5.99 8.88
C ASP A 416 -17.03 -5.91 7.36
N PHE A 417 -16.98 -4.71 6.78
CA PHE A 417 -17.00 -4.53 5.33
C PHE A 417 -15.83 -5.23 4.65
N PHE A 418 -14.63 -5.09 5.20
CA PHE A 418 -13.44 -5.74 4.66
C PHE A 418 -13.58 -7.26 4.67
N LEU A 419 -13.90 -7.86 5.82
CA LEU A 419 -14.03 -9.32 5.94
C LEU A 419 -15.17 -9.86 5.09
N ARG A 420 -16.31 -9.17 4.98
CA ARG A 420 -17.42 -9.56 4.12
C ARG A 420 -17.00 -9.62 2.64
N ASN A 421 -16.28 -8.59 2.16
CA ASN A 421 -15.74 -8.58 0.80
C ASN A 421 -14.75 -9.73 0.57
N LYS A 422 -13.85 -9.99 1.53
CA LYS A 422 -12.83 -11.03 1.39
C LYS A 422 -13.41 -12.44 1.45
N ARG A 423 -14.42 -12.68 2.27
CA ARG A 423 -15.17 -13.95 2.28
C ARG A 423 -15.87 -14.18 0.92
N ALA A 424 -16.52 -13.16 0.38
CA ALA A 424 -17.18 -13.25 -0.93
C ALA A 424 -16.18 -13.56 -2.05
N GLU A 425 -15.02 -12.88 -2.08
CA GLU A 425 -13.94 -13.15 -3.04
C GLU A 425 -13.41 -14.59 -2.92
N TRP A 426 -13.20 -15.06 -1.69
CA TRP A 426 -12.75 -16.44 -1.47
C TRP A 426 -13.76 -17.47 -1.95
N GLU A 427 -15.07 -17.30 -1.63
CA GLU A 427 -16.12 -18.21 -2.06
C GLU A 427 -16.24 -18.25 -3.58
N GLU A 428 -16.15 -17.11 -4.25
CA GLU A 428 -16.12 -17.04 -5.71
C GLU A 428 -14.88 -17.76 -6.29
N TYR A 429 -13.69 -17.45 -5.75
CA TYR A 429 -12.42 -18.01 -6.22
C TYR A 429 -12.37 -19.53 -6.04
N ARG A 430 -12.73 -20.06 -4.87
CA ARG A 430 -12.67 -21.51 -4.61
C ARG A 430 -13.66 -22.33 -5.43
N GLY A 431 -14.70 -21.68 -5.96
CA GLY A 431 -15.67 -22.28 -6.86
C GLY A 431 -15.23 -22.35 -8.33
N GLN A 432 -14.11 -21.67 -8.67
CA GLN A 432 -13.62 -21.66 -10.06
C GLN A 432 -12.96 -22.99 -10.42
N VAL A 433 -13.31 -23.53 -11.60
CA VAL A 433 -12.59 -24.65 -12.20
C VAL A 433 -11.46 -24.10 -13.06
N SER A 434 -10.23 -24.27 -12.58
CA SER A 434 -9.04 -23.71 -13.20
C SER A 434 -8.65 -24.42 -14.51
N ALA A 435 -7.85 -23.75 -15.36
CA ALA A 435 -7.24 -24.37 -16.52
C ALA A 435 -6.38 -25.58 -16.10
N PHE A 436 -5.60 -25.45 -15.01
CA PHE A 436 -4.78 -26.53 -14.45
C PHE A 436 -5.60 -27.80 -14.16
N GLU A 437 -6.78 -27.67 -13.56
CA GLU A 437 -7.65 -28.82 -13.26
C GLU A 437 -8.19 -29.43 -14.55
N ARG A 438 -8.68 -28.63 -15.48
CA ARG A 438 -9.21 -29.14 -16.77
C ARG A 438 -8.13 -29.84 -17.58
N ASP A 439 -6.98 -29.21 -17.75
CA ASP A 439 -5.90 -29.74 -18.60
C ASP A 439 -5.32 -31.02 -18.01
N ARG A 440 -5.26 -31.15 -16.69
CA ARG A 440 -4.67 -32.29 -16.01
C ARG A 440 -5.65 -33.43 -15.73
N MET A 441 -6.92 -33.12 -15.44
CA MET A 441 -7.89 -34.09 -14.93
C MET A 441 -8.82 -34.63 -16.01
N LEU A 442 -9.33 -33.76 -16.92
CA LEU A 442 -10.25 -34.21 -17.98
C LEU A 442 -9.71 -35.34 -18.85
N PRO A 443 -8.41 -35.41 -19.20
CA PRO A 443 -7.90 -36.51 -20.04
C PRO A 443 -7.82 -37.84 -19.31
N VAL A 444 -7.89 -37.90 -17.97
CA VAL A 444 -7.57 -39.10 -17.19
C VAL A 444 -8.66 -39.51 -16.18
N LEU A 445 -9.58 -38.63 -15.84
CA LEU A 445 -10.72 -38.93 -14.97
C LEU A 445 -12.04 -38.99 -15.74
#